data_5fb470e208c600a192c73bb83e78ddf2
#
_entry.id   5fb470e208c600a192c73bb83e78ddf2
#
_cell.length_a   1.000
_cell.length_b   1.000
_cell.length_c   1.000
_cell.angle_alpha   90.00
_cell.angle_beta   90.00
_cell.angle_gamma   90.00
#
_symmetry.space_group_name_H-M   'P 1'
#
loop_
_entity.id
_entity.type
_entity.pdbx_description
1 polymer ?
#
loop_
_entity_poly.entity_id
_entity_poly.type
_entity_poly.pdbx_seq_one_letter_code
_entity_poly.pdbx_strand_id
1 'polypeptide(L)'
;TGWSVIGDGAELAADSNRLDIYFDYMCTYCNDLEQFNGGDINDIIAEGDAEIVYHPVAILRNDFSAKGAAAFKYVAENSPEHLAAFHKNVFEETDAVLNNRSSSLPDWGSIEDAARDAGVPEDIASSIEEEADLEWVNTATQAFLENYRGTPTVLLNGTETTAWAANDFPAMLGLAEPKATPTE
;
A
#
# COMPACT_ATOMS: atom_id res chain seq x y z
N THR A 1 -9.60 -6.23 -8.07
CA THR A 1 -9.21 -7.18 -7.02
C THR A 1 -8.27 -6.46 -6.08
N GLY A 2 -8.55 -6.50 -4.77
CA GLY A 2 -7.71 -5.95 -3.72
C GLY A 2 -7.23 -7.06 -2.79
N TRP A 3 -6.21 -6.77 -1.99
CA TRP A 3 -5.67 -7.67 -0.98
C TRP A 3 -5.88 -7.08 0.41
N SER A 4 -6.63 -7.83 1.24
CA SER A 4 -6.81 -7.53 2.65
C SER A 4 -5.51 -7.80 3.41
N VAL A 5 -5.12 -6.85 4.25
CA VAL A 5 -3.96 -6.98 5.13
C VAL A 5 -4.46 -6.91 6.56
N ILE A 6 -4.16 -7.96 7.31
CA ILE A 6 -4.53 -8.12 8.72
C ILE A 6 -3.27 -8.54 9.48
N GLY A 7 -3.07 -8.03 10.67
CA GLY A 7 -1.93 -8.39 11.52
C GLY A 7 -1.93 -9.87 11.88
N ASP A 8 -0.75 -10.44 12.11
CA ASP A 8 -0.60 -11.83 12.52
C ASP A 8 -1.32 -12.06 13.86
N GLY A 9 -2.29 -12.97 13.84
CA GLY A 9 -3.13 -13.29 15.01
C GLY A 9 -4.23 -12.26 15.33
N ALA A 10 -4.36 -11.17 14.55
CA ALA A 10 -5.46 -10.23 14.72
C ALA A 10 -6.77 -10.81 14.17
N GLU A 11 -7.87 -10.52 14.85
CA GLU A 11 -9.21 -10.91 14.44
C GLU A 11 -10.06 -9.66 14.23
N LEU A 12 -10.63 -9.51 13.02
CA LEU A 12 -11.57 -8.43 12.73
C LEU A 12 -12.92 -8.70 13.40
N ALA A 13 -13.46 -7.68 14.07
CA ALA A 13 -14.85 -7.75 14.53
C ALA A 13 -15.82 -7.78 13.34
N ALA A 14 -17.01 -8.36 13.52
CA ALA A 14 -17.99 -8.50 12.44
C ALA A 14 -18.51 -7.16 11.87
N ASP A 15 -18.35 -6.08 12.64
CA ASP A 15 -18.74 -4.71 12.32
C ASP A 15 -17.54 -3.78 12.13
N SER A 16 -16.33 -4.33 11.96
CA SER A 16 -15.13 -3.55 11.68
C SER A 16 -15.30 -2.71 10.42
N ASN A 17 -14.75 -1.50 10.46
CA ASN A 17 -14.64 -0.68 9.27
C ASN A 17 -13.75 -1.35 8.22
N ARG A 18 -14.04 -1.06 6.94
CA ARG A 18 -13.20 -1.47 5.82
C ARG A 18 -12.72 -0.23 5.07
N LEU A 19 -11.42 -0.18 4.86
CA LEU A 19 -10.77 0.81 4.01
C LEU A 19 -10.22 0.15 2.76
N ASP A 20 -10.72 0.56 1.60
CA ASP A 20 -10.11 0.22 0.31
C ASP A 20 -9.22 1.38 -0.12
N ILE A 21 -7.94 1.13 -0.36
CA ILE A 21 -6.94 2.14 -0.74
C ILE A 21 -6.39 1.80 -2.12
N TYR A 22 -6.81 2.56 -3.13
CA TYR A 22 -6.24 2.48 -4.48
C TYR A 22 -5.02 3.39 -4.56
N PHE A 23 -3.90 2.85 -4.99
CA PHE A 23 -2.63 3.57 -5.00
C PHE A 23 -1.79 3.27 -6.24
N ASP A 24 -0.89 4.19 -6.57
CA ASP A 24 0.15 4.05 -7.59
C ASP A 24 1.48 4.43 -6.93
N TYR A 25 2.48 3.57 -7.01
CA TYR A 25 3.77 3.79 -6.34
C TYR A 25 4.51 5.06 -6.81
N MET A 26 4.21 5.58 -7.99
CA MET A 26 4.79 6.84 -8.48
C MET A 26 3.89 8.05 -8.26
N CYS A 27 2.81 7.90 -7.52
CA CYS A 27 1.93 9.00 -7.15
C CYS A 27 2.44 9.71 -5.90
N THR A 28 2.75 11.02 -6.01
CA THR A 28 3.22 11.83 -4.88
C THR A 28 2.24 11.80 -3.72
N TYR A 29 0.94 11.94 -3.96
CA TYR A 29 -0.07 11.91 -2.90
C TYR A 29 -0.22 10.54 -2.24
N CYS A 30 0.05 9.43 -2.97
CA CYS A 30 0.10 8.11 -2.36
C CYS A 30 1.32 7.96 -1.47
N ASN A 31 2.47 8.48 -1.90
CA ASN A 31 3.67 8.53 -1.08
C ASN A 31 3.43 9.36 0.19
N ASP A 32 2.83 10.55 0.06
CA ASP A 32 2.48 11.39 1.22
C ASP A 32 1.53 10.66 2.18
N LEU A 33 0.52 9.96 1.65
CA LEU A 33 -0.39 9.15 2.46
C LEU A 33 0.38 8.12 3.29
N GLU A 34 1.28 7.38 2.66
CA GLU A 34 2.10 6.38 3.34
C GLU A 34 3.07 7.01 4.34
N GLN A 35 3.76 8.09 3.96
CA GLN A 35 4.72 8.78 4.84
C GLN A 35 4.06 9.36 6.10
N PHE A 36 2.86 9.91 5.97
CA PHE A 36 2.18 10.57 7.09
C PHE A 36 1.28 9.63 7.90
N ASN A 37 0.72 8.59 7.29
CA ASN A 37 -0.28 7.73 7.92
C ASN A 37 0.14 6.25 7.99
N GLY A 38 1.25 5.85 7.37
CA GLY A 38 1.69 4.46 7.34
C GLY A 38 1.89 3.86 8.73
N GLY A 39 2.34 4.66 9.70
CA GLY A 39 2.42 4.26 11.11
C GLY A 39 1.05 3.89 11.69
N ASP A 40 0.09 4.78 11.58
CA ASP A 40 -1.28 4.57 12.06
C ASP A 40 -1.96 3.39 11.35
N ILE A 41 -1.76 3.28 10.02
CA ILE A 41 -2.29 2.17 9.22
C ILE A 41 -1.71 0.84 9.69
N ASN A 42 -0.41 0.77 9.97
CA ASN A 42 0.24 -0.44 10.48
C ASN A 42 -0.27 -0.82 11.88
N ASP A 43 -0.51 0.16 12.76
CA ASP A 43 -1.09 -0.08 14.08
C ASP A 43 -2.53 -0.61 13.95
N ILE A 44 -3.35 -0.01 13.07
CA ILE A 44 -4.72 -0.47 12.74
C ILE A 44 -4.71 -1.91 12.22
N ILE A 45 -3.77 -2.24 11.33
CA ILE A 45 -3.59 -3.61 10.81
C ILE A 45 -3.20 -4.56 11.94
N ALA A 46 -2.23 -4.20 12.77
CA ALA A 46 -1.71 -5.04 13.85
C ALA A 46 -2.75 -5.31 14.94
N GLU A 47 -3.59 -4.33 15.25
CA GLU A 47 -4.64 -4.44 16.27
C GLU A 47 -5.94 -5.04 15.73
N GLY A 48 -6.12 -5.08 14.40
CA GLY A 48 -7.34 -5.57 13.75
C GLY A 48 -8.53 -4.61 13.89
N ASP A 49 -8.26 -3.33 14.10
CA ASP A 49 -9.28 -2.30 14.31
C ASP A 49 -10.13 -2.02 13.06
N ALA A 50 -9.55 -2.21 11.87
CA ALA A 50 -10.25 -2.15 10.59
C ALA A 50 -9.61 -3.10 9.57
N GLU A 51 -10.39 -3.50 8.57
CA GLU A 51 -9.88 -4.19 7.40
C GLU A 51 -9.24 -3.19 6.44
N ILE A 52 -7.95 -3.30 6.20
CA ILE A 52 -7.24 -2.51 5.18
C ILE A 52 -7.09 -3.34 3.92
N VAL A 53 -7.61 -2.84 2.80
CA VAL A 53 -7.56 -3.51 1.50
C VAL A 53 -6.82 -2.63 0.51
N TYR A 54 -5.65 -3.09 0.09
CA TYR A 54 -4.83 -2.39 -0.90
C TYR A 54 -5.15 -2.81 -2.32
N HIS A 55 -5.22 -1.82 -3.22
CA HIS A 55 -5.51 -1.99 -4.64
C HIS A 55 -4.43 -1.29 -5.48
N PRO A 56 -3.35 -1.97 -5.87
CA PRO A 56 -2.34 -1.39 -6.72
C PRO A 56 -2.86 -1.14 -8.14
N VAL A 57 -2.56 0.04 -8.68
CA VAL A 57 -2.85 0.44 -10.07
C VAL A 57 -1.66 1.20 -10.65
N ALA A 58 -1.61 1.33 -11.97
CA ALA A 58 -0.53 2.03 -12.67
C ALA A 58 -1.10 3.14 -13.59
N ILE A 59 -1.81 4.10 -12.99
CA ILE A 59 -2.50 5.16 -13.75
C ILE A 59 -1.55 6.20 -14.32
N LEU A 60 -0.37 6.38 -13.71
CA LEU A 60 0.62 7.36 -14.15
C LEU A 60 1.41 6.88 -15.37
N ARG A 61 1.18 5.65 -15.83
CA ARG A 61 1.80 5.07 -17.02
C ARG A 61 3.33 5.14 -16.99
N ASN A 62 3.89 5.08 -15.80
CA ASN A 62 5.32 4.99 -15.55
C ASN A 62 5.70 3.51 -15.49
N ASP A 63 6.89 3.17 -15.99
CA ASP A 63 7.39 1.79 -15.96
C ASP A 63 7.44 1.22 -14.55
N PHE A 64 7.89 2.02 -13.58
CA PHE A 64 7.96 1.60 -12.19
C PHE A 64 6.58 1.42 -11.55
N SER A 65 5.58 2.25 -11.89
CA SER A 65 4.19 2.07 -11.43
C SER A 65 3.68 0.66 -11.75
N ALA A 66 3.92 0.20 -12.98
CA ALA A 66 3.48 -1.13 -13.41
C ALA A 66 4.27 -2.25 -12.71
N LYS A 67 5.59 -2.10 -12.59
CA LYS A 67 6.46 -3.07 -11.91
C LYS A 67 6.10 -3.20 -10.44
N GLY A 68 5.97 -2.09 -9.73
CA GLY A 68 5.60 -2.07 -8.31
C GLY A 68 4.22 -2.69 -8.05
N ALA A 69 3.23 -2.38 -8.90
CA ALA A 69 1.90 -2.96 -8.79
C ALA A 69 1.90 -4.48 -9.04
N ALA A 70 2.67 -4.97 -10.01
CA ALA A 70 2.82 -6.40 -10.31
C ALA A 70 3.55 -7.13 -9.18
N ALA A 71 4.63 -6.54 -8.65
CA ALA A 71 5.37 -7.07 -7.52
C ALA A 71 4.50 -7.14 -6.25
N PHE A 72 3.71 -6.09 -5.98
CA PHE A 72 2.75 -6.10 -4.88
C PHE A 72 1.81 -7.30 -4.96
N LYS A 73 1.20 -7.53 -6.15
CA LYS A 73 0.35 -8.70 -6.38
C LYS A 73 1.08 -9.99 -6.06
N TYR A 74 2.29 -10.15 -6.60
CA TYR A 74 3.06 -11.38 -6.44
C TYR A 74 3.41 -11.66 -4.95
N VAL A 75 3.86 -10.64 -4.22
CA VAL A 75 4.13 -10.78 -2.78
C VAL A 75 2.85 -11.06 -2.00
N ALA A 76 1.74 -10.39 -2.33
CA ALA A 76 0.44 -10.61 -1.69
C ALA A 76 -0.07 -12.06 -1.84
N GLU A 77 0.26 -12.72 -2.95
CA GLU A 77 -0.16 -14.10 -3.24
C GLU A 77 0.79 -15.16 -2.67
N ASN A 78 2.08 -14.81 -2.47
CA ASN A 78 3.10 -15.80 -2.10
C ASN A 78 3.71 -15.58 -0.72
N SER A 79 3.58 -14.37 -0.14
CA SER A 79 4.13 -14.00 1.17
C SER A 79 3.28 -12.92 1.85
N PRO A 80 1.96 -13.15 2.04
CA PRO A 80 1.02 -12.12 2.49
C PRO A 80 1.35 -11.52 3.86
N GLU A 81 1.99 -12.27 4.74
CA GLU A 81 2.43 -11.84 6.07
C GLU A 81 3.48 -10.72 6.01
N HIS A 82 4.20 -10.60 4.90
CA HIS A 82 5.22 -9.55 4.69
C HIS A 82 4.71 -8.37 3.85
N LEU A 83 3.45 -8.42 3.40
CA LEU A 83 2.91 -7.47 2.43
C LEU A 83 2.94 -6.02 2.91
N ALA A 84 2.56 -5.76 4.18
CA ALA A 84 2.56 -4.40 4.74
C ALA A 84 3.99 -3.81 4.77
N ALA A 85 4.97 -4.59 5.22
CA ALA A 85 6.36 -4.16 5.25
C ALA A 85 6.92 -3.97 3.83
N PHE A 86 6.60 -4.88 2.90
CA PHE A 86 6.98 -4.74 1.50
C PHE A 86 6.40 -3.46 0.88
N HIS A 87 5.11 -3.20 1.09
CA HIS A 87 4.43 -2.01 0.59
C HIS A 87 5.11 -0.71 1.04
N LYS A 88 5.40 -0.61 2.33
CA LYS A 88 6.16 0.50 2.91
C LYS A 88 7.52 0.66 2.26
N ASN A 89 8.31 -0.42 2.15
CA ASN A 89 9.67 -0.38 1.62
C ASN A 89 9.69 0.07 0.15
N VAL A 90 8.72 -0.36 -0.68
CA VAL A 90 8.62 0.09 -2.07
C VAL A 90 8.31 1.60 -2.15
N PHE A 91 7.49 2.15 -1.25
CA PHE A 91 7.30 3.60 -1.19
C PHE A 91 8.57 4.33 -0.72
N GLU A 92 9.38 3.77 0.16
CA GLU A 92 10.68 4.35 0.54
C GLU A 92 11.64 4.43 -0.65
N GLU A 93 11.66 3.43 -1.55
CA GLU A 93 12.43 3.45 -2.79
C GLU A 93 11.97 4.58 -3.73
N THR A 94 10.68 4.83 -3.84
CA THR A 94 10.15 5.89 -4.72
C THR A 94 10.23 7.28 -4.11
N ASP A 95 10.24 7.41 -2.79
CA ASP A 95 10.28 8.69 -2.08
C ASP A 95 11.48 9.55 -2.49
N ALA A 96 12.63 8.95 -2.70
CA ALA A 96 13.83 9.68 -3.14
C ALA A 96 13.65 10.33 -4.52
N VAL A 97 12.91 9.69 -5.42
CA VAL A 97 12.61 10.21 -6.76
C VAL A 97 11.51 11.27 -6.68
N LEU A 98 10.42 10.98 -5.98
CA LEU A 98 9.27 11.87 -5.86
C LEU A 98 9.63 13.20 -5.18
N ASN A 99 10.56 13.16 -4.24
CA ASN A 99 11.09 14.34 -3.55
C ASN A 99 12.34 14.95 -4.21
N ASN A 100 12.61 14.62 -5.48
CA ASN A 100 13.74 15.13 -6.26
C ASN A 100 15.13 14.90 -5.61
N ARG A 101 15.28 13.88 -4.78
CA ARG A 101 16.56 13.46 -4.18
C ARG A 101 17.33 12.47 -5.04
N SER A 102 16.66 11.86 -6.02
CA SER A 102 17.22 10.97 -7.05
C SER A 102 16.61 11.29 -8.39
N SER A 103 17.39 11.16 -9.46
CA SER A 103 16.91 11.24 -10.85
C SER A 103 16.72 9.87 -11.51
N SER A 104 17.16 8.81 -10.83
CA SER A 104 17.05 7.44 -11.33
C SER A 104 15.81 6.78 -10.73
N LEU A 105 14.94 6.27 -11.60
CA LEU A 105 13.85 5.41 -11.14
C LEU A 105 14.43 4.12 -10.57
N PRO A 106 13.82 3.57 -9.50
CA PRO A 106 14.13 2.24 -9.04
C PRO A 106 13.88 1.21 -10.15
N ASP A 107 14.49 0.06 -10.05
CA ASP A 107 14.35 -1.06 -10.98
C ASP A 107 13.85 -2.33 -10.28
N TRP A 108 13.84 -3.44 -10.99
CA TRP A 108 13.47 -4.73 -10.39
C TRP A 108 14.36 -5.11 -9.20
N GLY A 109 15.67 -4.83 -9.30
CA GLY A 109 16.60 -5.09 -8.19
C GLY A 109 16.22 -4.34 -6.92
N SER A 110 15.82 -3.06 -7.03
CA SER A 110 15.33 -2.28 -5.90
C SER A 110 14.04 -2.87 -5.29
N ILE A 111 13.13 -3.37 -6.14
CA ILE A 111 11.90 -4.02 -5.68
C ILE A 111 12.21 -5.34 -4.94
N GLU A 112 13.12 -6.15 -5.48
CA GLU A 112 13.56 -7.39 -4.83
C GLU A 112 14.28 -7.13 -3.51
N ASP A 113 15.12 -6.08 -3.44
CA ASP A 113 15.76 -5.68 -2.19
C ASP A 113 14.73 -5.19 -1.16
N ALA A 114 13.73 -4.39 -1.58
CA ALA A 114 12.60 -4.01 -0.72
C ALA A 114 11.83 -5.23 -0.18
N ALA A 115 11.69 -6.28 -0.98
CA ALA A 115 11.07 -7.54 -0.54
C ALA A 115 11.95 -8.28 0.48
N ARG A 116 13.25 -8.38 0.25
CA ARG A 116 14.21 -8.99 1.20
C ARG A 116 14.19 -8.24 2.54
N ASP A 117 14.25 -6.93 2.49
CA ASP A 117 14.21 -6.07 3.68
C ASP A 117 12.88 -6.15 4.44
N ALA A 118 11.79 -6.49 3.74
CA ALA A 118 10.49 -6.77 4.35
C ALA A 118 10.42 -8.18 5.01
N GLY A 119 11.41 -9.04 4.79
CA GLY A 119 11.44 -10.42 5.31
C GLY A 119 10.82 -11.45 4.37
N VAL A 120 10.50 -11.08 3.13
CA VAL A 120 10.04 -12.03 2.11
C VAL A 120 11.11 -13.09 1.86
N PRO A 121 10.78 -14.40 1.85
CA PRO A 121 11.73 -15.46 1.58
C PRO A 121 12.50 -15.25 0.27
N GLU A 122 13.81 -15.59 0.27
CA GLU A 122 14.72 -15.31 -0.84
C GLU A 122 14.26 -15.91 -2.18
N ASP A 123 13.70 -17.11 -2.15
CA ASP A 123 13.17 -17.79 -3.33
C ASP A 123 11.97 -17.06 -3.94
N ILE A 124 11.15 -16.38 -3.12
CA ILE A 124 10.06 -15.52 -3.57
C ILE A 124 10.61 -14.18 -4.04
N ALA A 125 11.46 -13.53 -3.22
CA ALA A 125 11.98 -12.20 -3.54
C ALA A 125 12.74 -12.20 -4.88
N SER A 126 13.60 -13.17 -5.13
CA SER A 126 14.40 -13.29 -6.37
C SER A 126 13.58 -13.71 -7.61
N SER A 127 12.33 -14.11 -7.43
CA SER A 127 11.45 -14.50 -8.54
C SER A 127 10.49 -13.37 -8.96
N ILE A 128 10.50 -12.22 -8.27
CA ILE A 128 9.54 -11.14 -8.49
C ILE A 128 9.54 -10.67 -9.95
N GLU A 129 10.72 -10.41 -10.55
CA GLU A 129 10.82 -9.94 -11.93
C GLU A 129 10.25 -10.94 -12.92
N GLU A 130 10.56 -12.24 -12.76
CA GLU A 130 10.15 -13.29 -13.67
C GLU A 130 8.63 -13.59 -13.59
N GLU A 131 8.08 -13.52 -12.36
CA GLU A 131 6.70 -13.92 -12.06
C GLU A 131 5.71 -12.73 -12.07
N ALA A 132 6.21 -11.50 -12.25
CA ALA A 132 5.39 -10.28 -12.21
C ALA A 132 4.36 -10.23 -13.35
N ASP A 133 3.08 -10.15 -13.00
CA ASP A 133 1.95 -10.16 -13.94
C ASP A 133 1.57 -8.73 -14.40
N LEU A 134 2.31 -8.21 -15.36
CA LEU A 134 2.07 -6.88 -15.94
C LEU A 134 0.74 -6.80 -16.74
N GLU A 135 0.23 -7.92 -17.26
CA GLU A 135 -1.05 -7.96 -17.97
C GLU A 135 -2.20 -7.75 -16.99
N TRP A 136 -2.11 -8.39 -15.81
CA TRP A 136 -3.05 -8.16 -14.74
C TRP A 136 -3.09 -6.68 -14.30
N VAL A 137 -1.92 -6.03 -14.16
CA VAL A 137 -1.84 -4.60 -13.81
C VAL A 137 -2.60 -3.73 -14.81
N ASN A 138 -2.43 -3.99 -16.10
CA ASN A 138 -3.18 -3.27 -17.14
C ASN A 138 -4.69 -3.46 -16.96
N THR A 139 -5.13 -4.69 -16.74
CA THR A 139 -6.54 -5.02 -16.54
C THR A 139 -7.11 -4.34 -15.28
N ALA A 140 -6.41 -4.43 -14.16
CA ALA A 140 -6.80 -3.79 -12.90
C ALA A 140 -6.87 -2.27 -13.03
N THR A 141 -5.88 -1.67 -13.72
CA THR A 141 -5.84 -0.23 -13.95
C THR A 141 -7.01 0.23 -14.84
N GLN A 142 -7.35 -0.50 -15.90
CA GLN A 142 -8.52 -0.20 -16.74
C GLN A 142 -9.82 -0.26 -15.94
N ALA A 143 -10.03 -1.31 -15.14
CA ALA A 143 -11.20 -1.45 -14.30
C ALA A 143 -11.32 -0.31 -13.27
N PHE A 144 -10.20 0.13 -12.69
CA PHE A 144 -10.15 1.29 -11.81
C PHE A 144 -10.63 2.56 -12.54
N LEU A 145 -10.11 2.81 -13.74
CA LEU A 145 -10.41 4.01 -14.53
C LEU A 145 -11.86 4.08 -15.04
N GLU A 146 -12.63 2.98 -14.98
CA GLU A 146 -14.07 3.01 -15.26
C GLU A 146 -14.84 3.82 -14.20
N ASN A 147 -14.37 3.78 -12.94
CA ASN A 147 -15.10 4.36 -11.80
C ASN A 147 -14.39 5.58 -11.19
N TYR A 148 -13.06 5.62 -11.23
CA TYR A 148 -12.22 6.60 -10.53
C TYR A 148 -11.27 7.32 -11.49
N ARG A 149 -10.65 8.44 -11.03
CA ARG A 149 -9.85 9.30 -11.92
C ARG A 149 -8.42 9.57 -11.42
N GLY A 150 -8.14 9.27 -10.16
CA GLY A 150 -6.86 9.60 -9.54
C GLY A 150 -6.52 8.72 -8.35
N THR A 151 -5.27 8.77 -7.92
CA THR A 151 -4.79 8.11 -6.70
C THR A 151 -4.21 9.15 -5.73
N PRO A 152 -4.25 8.91 -4.41
CA PRO A 152 -4.98 7.81 -3.83
C PRO A 152 -6.50 7.99 -3.98
N THR A 153 -7.22 6.90 -4.19
CA THR A 153 -8.66 6.84 -3.98
C THR A 153 -8.90 5.97 -2.75
N VAL A 154 -9.56 6.52 -1.75
CA VAL A 154 -9.82 5.85 -0.48
C VAL A 154 -11.34 5.70 -0.29
N LEU A 155 -11.78 4.47 -0.05
CA LEU A 155 -13.18 4.18 0.25
C LEU A 155 -13.30 3.72 1.71
N LEU A 156 -14.14 4.38 2.47
CA LEU A 156 -14.56 3.92 3.80
C LEU A 156 -15.91 3.21 3.66
N ASN A 157 -15.94 1.93 3.96
CA ASN A 157 -17.13 1.09 3.84
C ASN A 157 -17.80 1.22 2.45
N GLY A 158 -16.98 1.24 1.38
CA GLY A 158 -17.42 1.35 0.00
C GLY A 158 -17.79 2.76 -0.47
N THR A 159 -17.68 3.79 0.38
CA THR A 159 -17.95 5.18 0.03
C THR A 159 -16.64 5.97 -0.08
N GLU A 160 -16.41 6.62 -1.23
CA GLU A 160 -15.21 7.45 -1.41
C GLU A 160 -15.15 8.59 -0.39
N THR A 161 -13.98 8.77 0.21
CA THR A 161 -13.73 9.81 1.20
C THR A 161 -12.43 10.55 0.92
N THR A 162 -12.39 11.84 1.24
CA THR A 162 -11.19 12.67 1.24
C THR A 162 -10.65 12.91 2.67
N ALA A 163 -11.25 12.31 3.68
CA ALA A 163 -10.86 12.50 5.08
C ALA A 163 -9.43 12.01 5.37
N TRP A 164 -8.90 11.11 4.56
CA TRP A 164 -7.50 10.67 4.62
C TRP A 164 -6.49 11.83 4.53
N ALA A 165 -6.84 12.92 3.85
CA ALA A 165 -5.97 14.09 3.68
C ALA A 165 -5.77 14.90 4.98
N ALA A 166 -6.52 14.60 6.03
CA ALA A 166 -6.31 15.16 7.37
C ALA A 166 -5.12 14.51 8.10
N ASN A 167 -4.57 13.42 7.56
CA ASN A 167 -3.50 12.62 8.17
C ASN A 167 -3.86 12.12 9.59
N ASP A 168 -5.09 11.63 9.76
CA ASP A 168 -5.61 11.11 11.02
C ASP A 168 -6.56 9.94 10.72
N PHE A 169 -5.97 8.79 10.41
CA PHE A 169 -6.72 7.57 10.12
C PHE A 169 -7.51 7.05 11.31
N PRO A 170 -6.97 7.07 12.56
CA PRO A 170 -7.77 6.71 13.73
C PRO A 170 -9.05 7.53 13.87
N ALA A 171 -8.98 8.86 13.72
CA ALA A 171 -10.17 9.71 13.78
C ALA A 171 -11.13 9.44 12.60
N MET A 172 -10.62 9.22 11.40
CA MET A 172 -11.44 8.88 10.22
C MET A 172 -12.24 7.59 10.44
N LEU A 173 -11.66 6.61 11.14
CA LEU A 173 -12.29 5.34 11.47
C LEU A 173 -13.17 5.40 12.73
N GLY A 174 -13.17 6.52 13.44
CA GLY A 174 -13.88 6.64 14.74
C GLY A 174 -13.23 5.85 15.86
N LEU A 175 -11.95 5.53 15.75
CA LEU A 175 -11.17 4.90 16.80
C LEU A 175 -10.85 5.93 17.90
N ALA A 176 -10.72 5.46 19.14
CA ALA A 176 -10.35 6.33 20.25
C ALA A 176 -8.98 6.96 20.00
N GLU A 177 -8.85 8.27 20.29
CA GLU A 177 -7.58 8.97 20.14
C GLU A 177 -6.44 8.20 20.82
N PRO A 178 -5.25 8.07 20.18
CA PRO A 178 -4.09 7.49 20.82
C PRO A 178 -3.82 8.27 22.10
N LYS A 179 -3.62 7.55 23.20
CA LYS A 179 -3.28 8.16 24.49
C LYS A 179 -2.09 9.08 24.29
N ALA A 180 -2.31 10.39 24.50
CA ALA A 180 -1.24 11.38 24.46
C ALA A 180 -0.05 10.86 25.28
N THR A 181 1.11 10.74 24.62
CA THR A 181 2.36 10.40 25.29
C THR A 181 2.59 11.45 26.37
N PRO A 182 2.83 11.09 27.64
CA PRO A 182 3.16 12.09 28.66
C PRO A 182 4.45 12.79 28.24
N THR A 183 4.37 14.08 28.00
CA THR A 183 5.57 14.94 27.87
C THR A 183 6.23 14.96 29.24
N GLU A 184 7.42 14.35 29.38
CA GLU A 184 8.35 14.62 30.49
C GLU A 184 8.98 16.00 30.35
#